data_1c6fba3642fe69cad881ae269be7787d
#
_entry.id   1c6fba3642fe69cad881ae269be7787d
#
_cell.length_a   1.000
_cell.length_b   1.000
_cell.length_c   1.000
_cell.angle_alpha   90.00
_cell.angle_beta   90.00
_cell.angle_gamma   90.00
#
_symmetry.space_group_name_H-M   'P 1'
#
loop_
_entity.id
_entity.type
_entity.pdbx_description
1 polymer ?
#
loop_
_entity_poly.entity_id
_entity_poly.type
_entity_poly.pdbx_seq_one_letter_code
_entity_poly.pdbx_strand_id
1 'polypeptide(L)'
;MAIPHVLEQGPLTRPQLADAVAKHTEVAHVRDVILSSSWGTPLKPSAYRGELCLGPGQGKMVTFMNPRGWIGTWQSIEPKLALQEIALRYLRAYGPATADDFAFWWGCAKTLAKNLFQSIVGELEEVEVEGWRAFALRATLPHIQSVEPTEQIHLLPLFDAYTIGVPRDCEPLLAQAYRRQVFNLQGWTFAVVLVNGSIQVDSQCYSSTESQEKHTPATMLFSPVRQAHFPKIMGSTYRSLASLELFCNLYATVV
;
A
#
# COMPACT_ATOMS: atom_id res chain seq x y z
N MET A 1 4.21 -29.46 -1.37
CA MET A 1 4.63 -28.12 -1.90
C MET A 1 6.00 -27.80 -1.33
N ALA A 2 6.95 -27.35 -2.14
CA ALA A 2 8.35 -27.18 -1.73
C ALA A 2 8.60 -26.01 -0.76
N ILE A 3 8.00 -24.84 -1.04
CA ILE A 3 8.26 -23.61 -0.28
C ILE A 3 7.98 -23.75 1.22
N PRO A 4 6.79 -24.18 1.68
CA PRO A 4 6.55 -24.29 3.11
C PRO A 4 7.49 -25.28 3.79
N HIS A 5 7.85 -26.38 3.11
CA HIS A 5 8.75 -27.38 3.66
C HIS A 5 10.18 -26.84 3.89
N VAL A 6 10.74 -26.14 2.91
CA VAL A 6 12.10 -25.56 3.07
C VAL A 6 12.15 -24.44 4.10
N LEU A 7 11.02 -23.81 4.40
CA LEU A 7 10.90 -22.74 5.43
C LEU A 7 10.63 -23.28 6.84
N GLU A 8 10.48 -24.58 7.04
CA GLU A 8 10.35 -25.20 8.38
C GLU A 8 11.62 -25.03 9.23
N GLN A 9 12.76 -24.93 8.58
CA GLN A 9 14.06 -24.78 9.25
C GLN A 9 14.38 -23.34 9.68
N GLY A 10 13.56 -22.38 9.31
CA GLY A 10 13.72 -20.98 9.67
C GLY A 10 13.66 -19.99 8.50
N PRO A 11 13.87 -18.70 8.78
CA PRO A 11 13.84 -17.65 7.77
C PRO A 11 15.00 -17.79 6.76
N LEU A 12 14.68 -17.62 5.47
CA LEU A 12 15.64 -17.67 4.37
C LEU A 12 15.59 -16.38 3.57
N THR A 13 16.74 -15.86 3.16
CA THR A 13 16.83 -14.80 2.15
C THR A 13 16.34 -15.34 0.79
N ARG A 14 16.02 -14.45 -0.15
CA ARG A 14 15.54 -14.89 -1.48
C ARG A 14 16.51 -15.83 -2.21
N PRO A 15 17.84 -15.58 -2.24
CA PRO A 15 18.79 -16.53 -2.81
C PRO A 15 18.79 -17.89 -2.09
N GLN A 16 18.82 -17.88 -0.74
CA GLN A 16 18.79 -19.11 0.05
C GLN A 16 17.50 -19.90 -0.18
N LEU A 17 16.34 -19.22 -0.26
CA LEU A 17 15.07 -19.87 -0.58
C LEU A 17 15.08 -20.48 -1.97
N ALA A 18 15.62 -19.76 -2.96
CA ALA A 18 15.73 -20.26 -4.34
C ALA A 18 16.60 -21.52 -4.42
N ASP A 19 17.75 -21.52 -3.75
CA ASP A 19 18.66 -22.67 -3.67
C ASP A 19 18.00 -23.84 -2.96
N ALA A 20 17.34 -23.61 -1.82
CA ALA A 20 16.67 -24.66 -1.05
C ALA A 20 15.49 -25.30 -1.82
N VAL A 21 14.70 -24.48 -2.52
CA VAL A 21 13.59 -25.00 -3.36
C VAL A 21 14.12 -25.80 -4.54
N ALA A 22 15.14 -25.31 -5.25
CA ALA A 22 15.75 -26.02 -6.36
C ALA A 22 16.32 -27.37 -5.92
N LYS A 23 17.01 -27.44 -4.77
CA LYS A 23 17.52 -28.65 -4.17
C LYS A 23 16.40 -29.63 -3.78
N HIS A 24 15.36 -29.13 -3.13
CA HIS A 24 14.23 -29.96 -2.66
C HIS A 24 13.42 -30.55 -3.82
N THR A 25 13.24 -29.79 -4.91
CA THR A 25 12.47 -30.21 -6.08
C THR A 25 13.30 -30.98 -7.10
N GLU A 26 14.61 -30.97 -6.99
CA GLU A 26 15.57 -31.48 -8.00
C GLU A 26 15.42 -30.79 -9.38
N VAL A 27 14.85 -29.55 -9.40
CA VAL A 27 14.61 -28.78 -10.61
C VAL A 27 15.44 -27.50 -10.59
N ALA A 28 16.62 -27.56 -11.20
CA ALA A 28 17.60 -26.47 -11.15
C ALA A 28 17.05 -25.12 -11.64
N HIS A 29 16.24 -25.10 -12.72
CA HIS A 29 15.74 -23.86 -13.30
C HIS A 29 14.77 -23.09 -12.39
N VAL A 30 14.17 -23.71 -11.36
CA VAL A 30 13.30 -23.04 -10.39
C VAL A 30 14.04 -21.94 -9.64
N ARG A 31 15.34 -22.15 -9.41
CA ARG A 31 16.22 -21.13 -8.81
C ARG A 31 16.17 -19.83 -9.62
N ASP A 32 16.38 -19.91 -10.92
CA ASP A 32 16.43 -18.73 -11.79
C ASP A 32 15.06 -18.05 -11.91
N VAL A 33 13.97 -18.81 -11.92
CA VAL A 33 12.60 -18.29 -11.91
C VAL A 33 12.33 -17.49 -10.63
N ILE A 34 12.75 -17.99 -9.47
CA ILE A 34 12.59 -17.26 -8.21
C ILE A 34 13.45 -15.99 -8.17
N LEU A 35 14.69 -16.05 -8.68
CA LEU A 35 15.61 -14.91 -8.61
C LEU A 35 15.30 -13.82 -9.64
N SER A 36 14.90 -14.17 -10.85
CA SER A 36 14.63 -13.22 -11.93
C SER A 36 13.30 -12.47 -11.81
N SER A 37 12.36 -12.98 -11.02
CA SER A 37 11.06 -12.35 -10.86
C SER A 37 11.12 -11.08 -10.01
N SER A 38 11.03 -9.91 -10.61
CA SER A 38 11.06 -8.62 -9.91
C SER A 38 9.91 -8.47 -8.90
N TRP A 39 8.73 -9.01 -9.21
CA TRP A 39 7.51 -8.90 -8.39
C TRP A 39 7.25 -10.10 -7.48
N GLY A 40 8.20 -11.04 -7.35
CA GLY A 40 8.05 -12.23 -6.51
C GLY A 40 6.89 -13.15 -6.95
N THR A 41 6.48 -13.11 -8.22
CA THR A 41 5.33 -13.86 -8.75
C THR A 41 5.35 -15.36 -8.39
N PRO A 42 6.51 -16.09 -8.44
CA PRO A 42 6.57 -17.50 -8.08
C PRO A 42 6.27 -17.78 -6.60
N LEU A 43 6.40 -16.77 -5.72
CA LEU A 43 6.21 -16.89 -4.28
C LEU A 43 4.76 -16.58 -3.86
N LYS A 44 4.02 -15.82 -4.67
CA LYS A 44 2.66 -15.36 -4.36
C LYS A 44 1.68 -16.50 -4.04
N PRO A 45 1.66 -17.64 -4.77
CA PRO A 45 0.75 -18.71 -4.44
C PRO A 45 0.93 -19.26 -3.02
N SER A 46 2.16 -19.37 -2.52
CA SER A 46 2.42 -19.79 -1.14
C SER A 46 2.05 -18.71 -0.13
N ALA A 47 2.28 -17.42 -0.47
CA ALA A 47 1.85 -16.31 0.37
C ALA A 47 0.31 -16.25 0.52
N TYR A 48 -0.42 -16.41 -0.58
CA TYR A 48 -1.89 -16.42 -0.56
C TYR A 48 -2.49 -17.59 0.23
N ARG A 49 -1.77 -18.71 0.35
CA ARG A 49 -2.16 -19.85 1.19
C ARG A 49 -1.74 -19.71 2.64
N GLY A 50 -1.09 -18.60 3.02
CA GLY A 50 -0.56 -18.41 4.36
C GLY A 50 0.60 -19.36 4.71
N GLU A 51 1.37 -19.78 3.70
CA GLU A 51 2.52 -20.68 3.83
C GLU A 51 3.86 -19.92 3.77
N LEU A 52 3.82 -18.63 3.43
CA LEU A 52 4.97 -17.75 3.30
C LEU A 52 4.60 -16.33 3.70
N CYS A 53 5.44 -15.71 4.52
CA CYS A 53 5.40 -14.28 4.82
C CYS A 53 6.82 -13.72 4.88
N LEU A 54 6.93 -12.40 5.04
CA LEU A 54 8.21 -11.77 5.33
C LEU A 54 8.64 -12.13 6.76
N GLY A 55 9.92 -12.43 6.92
CA GLY A 55 10.56 -12.75 8.19
C GLY A 55 11.46 -11.63 8.71
N PRO A 56 12.15 -11.84 9.84
CA PRO A 56 13.14 -10.92 10.36
C PRO A 56 14.25 -10.65 9.35
N GLY A 57 14.60 -9.38 9.13
CA GLY A 57 15.65 -9.01 8.19
C GLY A 57 17.02 -9.56 8.59
N GLN A 58 17.84 -9.93 7.62
CA GLN A 58 19.26 -10.26 7.82
C GLN A 58 20.11 -9.12 7.27
N GLY A 59 20.48 -8.17 8.12
CA GLY A 59 21.11 -6.92 7.70
C GLY A 59 20.18 -6.12 6.79
N LYS A 60 20.61 -5.86 5.56
CA LYS A 60 19.79 -5.17 4.53
C LYS A 60 18.91 -6.13 3.71
N MET A 61 19.00 -7.44 3.95
CA MET A 61 18.27 -8.43 3.14
C MET A 61 16.95 -8.80 3.79
N VAL A 62 15.90 -8.82 2.98
CA VAL A 62 14.60 -9.37 3.35
C VAL A 62 14.69 -10.88 3.43
N THR A 63 14.05 -11.47 4.43
CA THR A 63 13.87 -12.92 4.55
C THR A 63 12.42 -13.32 4.37
N PHE A 64 12.22 -14.58 4.06
CA PHE A 64 10.92 -15.25 3.99
C PHE A 64 10.87 -16.34 5.04
N MET A 65 9.70 -16.55 5.65
CA MET A 65 9.48 -17.59 6.66
C MET A 65 8.08 -18.20 6.54
N ASN A 66 7.91 -19.37 7.16
CA ASN A 66 6.58 -19.95 7.33
C ASN A 66 5.88 -19.27 8.54
N PRO A 67 4.75 -18.55 8.33
CA PRO A 67 4.09 -17.85 9.42
C PRO A 67 3.55 -18.78 10.52
N ARG A 68 3.25 -20.03 10.20
CA ARG A 68 2.72 -21.00 11.17
C ARG A 68 3.68 -21.27 12.33
N GLY A 69 5.00 -21.30 12.04
CA GLY A 69 6.03 -21.47 13.07
C GLY A 69 6.16 -20.25 13.99
N TRP A 70 5.74 -19.09 13.53
CA TRP A 70 5.85 -17.83 14.27
C TRP A 70 4.57 -17.49 15.05
N ILE A 71 3.39 -17.67 14.43
CA ILE A 71 2.11 -17.30 15.04
C ILE A 71 1.67 -18.30 16.11
N GLY A 72 2.17 -19.55 16.07
CA GLY A 72 1.83 -20.61 17.01
C GLY A 72 0.44 -21.19 16.79
N THR A 73 -0.62 -20.40 16.89
CA THR A 73 -1.99 -20.86 16.70
C THR A 73 -2.50 -20.42 15.33
N TRP A 74 -2.82 -21.38 14.48
CA TRP A 74 -3.40 -21.16 13.17
C TRP A 74 -4.85 -21.62 13.13
N GLN A 75 -5.77 -20.68 12.97
CA GLN A 75 -7.18 -20.98 12.81
C GLN A 75 -7.59 -20.85 11.34
N SER A 76 -8.25 -21.88 10.83
CA SER A 76 -8.89 -21.81 9.53
C SER A 76 -10.23 -21.09 9.68
N ILE A 77 -10.46 -20.08 8.86
CA ILE A 77 -11.72 -19.33 8.79
C ILE A 77 -12.46 -19.78 7.53
N GLU A 78 -13.78 -19.92 7.62
CA GLU A 78 -14.62 -20.20 6.47
C GLU A 78 -14.44 -19.09 5.41
N PRO A 79 -14.22 -19.41 4.12
CA PRO A 79 -13.84 -18.43 3.10
C PRO A 79 -14.80 -17.24 2.95
N LYS A 80 -16.09 -17.47 3.08
CA LYS A 80 -17.09 -16.39 3.01
C LYS A 80 -16.97 -15.43 4.18
N LEU A 81 -16.80 -15.95 5.40
CA LEU A 81 -16.59 -15.13 6.60
C LEU A 81 -15.26 -14.36 6.53
N ALA A 82 -14.22 -14.99 6.00
CA ALA A 82 -12.92 -14.32 5.79
C ALA A 82 -13.04 -13.13 4.82
N LEU A 83 -13.77 -13.30 3.71
CA LEU A 83 -14.02 -12.21 2.76
C LEU A 83 -14.85 -11.09 3.36
N GLN A 84 -15.87 -11.41 4.15
CA GLN A 84 -16.66 -10.41 4.86
C GLN A 84 -15.79 -9.60 5.83
N GLU A 85 -14.97 -10.28 6.63
CA GLU A 85 -14.04 -9.61 7.54
C GLU A 85 -13.02 -8.71 6.81
N ILE A 86 -12.50 -9.15 5.66
CA ILE A 86 -11.59 -8.34 4.83
C ILE A 86 -12.30 -7.09 4.32
N ALA A 87 -13.56 -7.19 3.86
CA ALA A 87 -14.32 -6.03 3.42
C ALA A 87 -14.59 -5.04 4.56
N LEU A 88 -14.93 -5.53 5.76
CA LEU A 88 -15.11 -4.70 6.94
C LEU A 88 -13.80 -3.99 7.34
N ARG A 89 -12.66 -4.70 7.30
CA ARG A 89 -11.35 -4.09 7.56
C ARG A 89 -10.96 -3.05 6.52
N TYR A 90 -11.23 -3.33 5.25
CA TYR A 90 -11.03 -2.36 4.17
C TYR A 90 -11.81 -1.08 4.43
N LEU A 91 -13.11 -1.18 4.72
CA LEU A 91 -13.95 -0.02 4.99
C LEU A 91 -13.55 0.72 6.28
N ARG A 92 -13.00 0.01 7.27
CA ARG A 92 -12.46 0.65 8.49
C ARG A 92 -11.21 1.47 8.21
N ALA A 93 -10.37 1.01 7.28
CA ALA A 93 -9.10 1.66 6.97
C ALA A 93 -9.21 2.74 5.88
N TYR A 94 -10.08 2.53 4.89
CA TYR A 94 -10.15 3.33 3.66
C TYR A 94 -11.55 3.90 3.37
N GLY A 95 -12.54 3.56 4.19
CA GLY A 95 -13.90 4.08 3.99
C GLY A 95 -14.03 5.57 4.36
N PRO A 96 -15.07 6.22 3.81
CA PRO A 96 -16.10 5.65 2.93
C PRO A 96 -15.58 5.15 1.59
N ALA A 97 -16.16 4.06 1.05
CA ALA A 97 -15.72 3.49 -0.23
C ALA A 97 -16.87 2.76 -0.94
N THR A 98 -16.76 2.61 -2.25
CA THR A 98 -17.71 1.82 -3.06
C THR A 98 -17.28 0.35 -3.17
N ALA A 99 -18.19 -0.52 -3.58
CA ALA A 99 -17.85 -1.90 -3.90
C ALA A 99 -16.85 -2.00 -5.07
N ASP A 100 -16.87 -1.04 -5.99
CA ASP A 100 -15.96 -0.98 -7.12
C ASP A 100 -14.53 -0.61 -6.66
N ASP A 101 -14.39 0.27 -5.65
CA ASP A 101 -13.10 0.58 -5.03
C ASP A 101 -12.50 -0.64 -4.32
N PHE A 102 -13.34 -1.37 -3.56
CA PHE A 102 -12.92 -2.62 -2.95
C PHE A 102 -12.51 -3.65 -4.01
N ALA A 103 -13.27 -3.80 -5.10
CA ALA A 103 -12.96 -4.71 -6.19
C ALA A 103 -11.59 -4.40 -6.81
N PHE A 104 -11.29 -3.12 -6.99
CA PHE A 104 -10.00 -2.66 -7.48
C PHE A 104 -8.88 -2.97 -6.49
N TRP A 105 -9.05 -2.63 -5.22
CA TRP A 105 -8.07 -2.84 -4.16
C TRP A 105 -7.76 -4.32 -3.94
N TRP A 106 -8.80 -5.17 -3.89
CA TRP A 106 -8.66 -6.61 -3.67
C TRP A 106 -8.24 -7.38 -4.94
N GLY A 107 -8.42 -6.79 -6.10
CA GLY A 107 -8.14 -7.43 -7.39
C GLY A 107 -9.18 -8.50 -7.77
N CYS A 108 -10.47 -8.27 -7.47
CA CYS A 108 -11.54 -9.21 -7.78
C CYS A 108 -12.57 -8.63 -8.77
N ALA A 109 -13.47 -9.49 -9.27
CA ALA A 109 -14.56 -9.04 -10.12
C ALA A 109 -15.51 -8.11 -9.36
N LYS A 110 -16.00 -7.03 -10.00
CA LYS A 110 -16.96 -6.09 -9.43
C LYS A 110 -18.25 -6.76 -8.93
N THR A 111 -18.71 -7.81 -9.63
CA THR A 111 -19.89 -8.58 -9.22
C THR A 111 -19.66 -9.29 -7.88
N LEU A 112 -18.46 -9.85 -7.65
CA LEU A 112 -18.10 -10.46 -6.38
C LEU A 112 -18.10 -9.41 -5.25
N ALA A 113 -17.49 -8.25 -5.48
CA ALA A 113 -17.46 -7.16 -4.51
C ALA A 113 -18.87 -6.66 -4.16
N LYS A 114 -19.74 -6.47 -5.16
CA LYS A 114 -21.15 -6.06 -4.94
C LYS A 114 -21.91 -7.10 -4.11
N ASN A 115 -21.78 -8.36 -4.42
CA ASN A 115 -22.41 -9.44 -3.63
C ASN A 115 -21.86 -9.50 -2.20
N LEU A 116 -20.57 -9.25 -2.03
CA LEU A 116 -19.93 -9.19 -0.73
C LEU A 116 -20.46 -8.02 0.09
N PHE A 117 -20.53 -6.81 -0.47
CA PHE A 117 -21.11 -5.64 0.21
C PHE A 117 -22.58 -5.86 0.56
N GLN A 118 -23.36 -6.48 -0.33
CA GLN A 118 -24.74 -6.88 -0.03
C GLN A 118 -24.83 -7.86 1.15
N SER A 119 -23.87 -8.78 1.27
CA SER A 119 -23.85 -9.76 2.37
C SER A 119 -23.51 -9.17 3.74
N ILE A 120 -22.94 -7.95 3.78
CA ILE A 120 -22.62 -7.20 5.00
C ILE A 120 -23.42 -5.89 5.11
N VAL A 121 -24.49 -5.74 4.35
CA VAL A 121 -25.29 -4.49 4.29
C VAL A 121 -25.80 -4.04 5.66
N GLY A 122 -26.02 -4.95 6.58
CA GLY A 122 -26.40 -4.63 7.98
C GLY A 122 -25.35 -3.82 8.74
N GLU A 123 -24.07 -3.92 8.37
CA GLU A 123 -22.96 -3.18 8.97
C GLU A 123 -22.69 -1.85 8.26
N LEU A 124 -23.35 -1.63 7.11
CA LEU A 124 -23.06 -0.49 6.23
C LEU A 124 -24.11 0.60 6.35
N GLU A 125 -23.67 1.83 6.12
CA GLU A 125 -24.53 3.00 5.89
C GLU A 125 -24.10 3.67 4.59
N GLU A 126 -25.06 4.02 3.73
CA GLU A 126 -24.79 4.83 2.55
C GLU A 126 -24.57 6.28 3.00
N VAL A 127 -23.48 6.88 2.55
CA VAL A 127 -23.08 8.24 2.87
C VAL A 127 -22.79 9.02 1.59
N GLU A 128 -22.95 10.32 1.66
CA GLU A 128 -22.58 11.23 0.59
C GLU A 128 -21.52 12.22 1.09
N VAL A 129 -20.40 12.29 0.39
CA VAL A 129 -19.30 13.21 0.69
C VAL A 129 -19.11 14.11 -0.53
N GLU A 130 -19.55 15.39 -0.39
CA GLU A 130 -19.44 16.38 -1.45
C GLU A 130 -19.95 15.89 -2.83
N GLY A 131 -21.12 15.21 -2.84
CA GLY A 131 -21.75 14.65 -4.03
C GLY A 131 -21.22 13.26 -4.45
N TRP A 132 -20.19 12.74 -3.78
CA TRP A 132 -19.71 11.39 -3.99
C TRP A 132 -20.39 10.40 -3.02
N ARG A 133 -21.04 9.36 -3.58
CA ARG A 133 -21.77 8.36 -2.79
C ARG A 133 -20.94 7.12 -2.56
N ALA A 134 -20.94 6.65 -1.32
CA ALA A 134 -20.16 5.50 -0.89
C ALA A 134 -20.80 4.83 0.35
N PHE A 135 -20.18 3.76 0.82
CA PHE A 135 -20.55 3.07 2.05
C PHE A 135 -19.51 3.33 3.13
N ALA A 136 -19.98 3.62 4.33
CA ALA A 136 -19.19 3.65 5.56
C ALA A 136 -19.67 2.55 6.51
N LEU A 137 -18.82 2.14 7.45
CA LEU A 137 -19.26 1.28 8.54
C LEU A 137 -20.13 2.08 9.53
N ARG A 138 -21.30 1.53 9.89
CA ARG A 138 -22.17 2.13 10.92
C ARG A 138 -21.42 2.40 12.21
N ALA A 139 -20.55 1.48 12.62
CA ALA A 139 -19.76 1.61 13.84
C ALA A 139 -18.74 2.76 13.81
N THR A 140 -18.31 3.24 12.63
CA THR A 140 -17.33 4.35 12.51
C THR A 140 -17.98 5.69 12.29
N LEU A 141 -19.25 5.76 11.93
CA LEU A 141 -19.96 7.02 11.62
C LEU A 141 -19.93 8.05 12.76
N PRO A 142 -20.22 7.69 14.04
CA PRO A 142 -20.18 8.67 15.13
C PRO A 142 -18.79 9.29 15.28
N HIS A 143 -17.73 8.50 15.04
CA HIS A 143 -16.36 8.99 15.08
C HIS A 143 -16.07 9.95 13.92
N ILE A 144 -16.45 9.56 12.69
CA ILE A 144 -16.26 10.41 11.48
C ILE A 144 -17.00 11.75 11.67
N GLN A 145 -18.23 11.73 12.19
CA GLN A 145 -19.04 12.94 12.41
C GLN A 145 -18.50 13.84 13.54
N SER A 146 -17.73 13.28 14.48
CA SER A 146 -17.15 14.02 15.59
C SER A 146 -15.75 14.58 15.31
N VAL A 147 -15.16 14.27 14.16
CA VAL A 147 -13.83 14.79 13.79
C VAL A 147 -13.94 16.27 13.48
N GLU A 148 -13.25 17.08 14.27
CA GLU A 148 -13.12 18.50 13.99
C GLU A 148 -12.10 18.73 12.87
N PRO A 149 -12.36 19.65 11.94
CA PRO A 149 -11.38 20.01 10.91
C PRO A 149 -10.09 20.50 11.56
N THR A 150 -9.01 19.84 11.28
CA THR A 150 -7.67 20.23 11.78
C THR A 150 -6.78 20.57 10.60
N GLU A 151 -5.98 21.63 10.74
CA GLU A 151 -4.96 21.95 9.74
C GLU A 151 -3.80 20.95 9.88
N GLN A 152 -3.86 19.86 9.12
CA GLN A 152 -2.85 18.82 9.14
C GLN A 152 -2.22 18.64 7.78
N ILE A 153 -0.90 18.49 7.78
CA ILE A 153 -0.11 18.15 6.59
C ILE A 153 0.63 16.84 6.88
N HIS A 154 0.43 15.85 6.03
CA HIS A 154 1.14 14.58 6.09
C HIS A 154 1.93 14.37 4.79
N LEU A 155 3.18 13.96 4.92
CA LEU A 155 4.01 13.54 3.79
C LEU A 155 3.91 12.01 3.69
N LEU A 156 3.32 11.52 2.62
CA LEU A 156 3.17 10.09 2.38
C LEU A 156 4.23 9.63 1.38
N PRO A 157 4.98 8.57 1.70
CA PRO A 157 6.07 8.10 0.85
C PRO A 157 5.58 7.41 -0.43
N LEU A 158 6.54 7.07 -1.27
CA LEU A 158 6.32 6.19 -2.42
C LEU A 158 5.73 4.85 -1.94
N PHE A 159 4.70 4.34 -2.62
CA PHE A 159 3.98 3.12 -2.26
C PHE A 159 3.35 3.14 -0.85
N ASP A 160 3.00 4.31 -0.34
CA ASP A 160 2.27 4.39 0.92
C ASP A 160 0.96 3.60 0.87
N ALA A 161 0.69 2.84 1.94
CA ALA A 161 -0.46 1.94 1.99
C ALA A 161 -1.80 2.71 1.90
N TYR A 162 -1.87 3.92 2.49
CA TYR A 162 -3.06 4.77 2.40
C TYR A 162 -3.29 5.20 0.95
N THR A 163 -2.26 5.76 0.29
CA THR A 163 -2.36 6.21 -1.11
C THR A 163 -2.74 5.08 -2.07
N ILE A 164 -2.25 3.85 -1.82
CA ILE A 164 -2.62 2.67 -2.63
C ILE A 164 -4.07 2.25 -2.40
N GLY A 165 -4.54 2.34 -1.16
CA GLY A 165 -5.82 1.77 -0.73
C GLY A 165 -7.04 2.68 -0.89
N VAL A 166 -6.84 4.00 -0.96
CA VAL A 166 -7.95 4.97 -1.03
C VAL A 166 -8.77 4.86 -2.31
N PRO A 167 -10.06 5.22 -2.26
CA PRO A 167 -10.91 5.31 -3.44
C PRO A 167 -10.34 6.28 -4.47
N ARG A 168 -10.11 5.79 -5.69
CA ARG A 168 -9.48 6.60 -6.76
C ARG A 168 -10.43 7.58 -7.42
N ASP A 169 -11.74 7.33 -7.33
CA ASP A 169 -12.78 8.15 -7.93
C ASP A 169 -13.42 9.14 -6.93
N CYS A 170 -12.89 9.21 -5.71
CA CYS A 170 -13.27 10.21 -4.73
C CYS A 170 -12.62 11.55 -5.05
N GLU A 171 -13.34 12.42 -5.75
CA GLU A 171 -12.86 13.75 -6.19
C GLU A 171 -12.42 14.63 -5.01
N PRO A 172 -13.15 14.67 -3.85
CA PRO A 172 -12.72 15.43 -2.67
C PRO A 172 -11.35 14.99 -2.13
N LEU A 173 -11.01 13.71 -2.27
CA LEU A 173 -9.74 13.18 -1.82
C LEU A 173 -8.61 13.41 -2.82
N LEU A 174 -8.87 13.14 -4.10
CA LEU A 174 -7.89 13.24 -5.18
C LEU A 174 -8.52 13.76 -6.46
N ALA A 175 -8.26 15.03 -6.76
CA ALA A 175 -8.76 15.66 -7.97
C ALA A 175 -8.32 14.90 -9.24
N GLN A 176 -9.24 14.73 -10.17
CA GLN A 176 -9.04 13.96 -11.40
C GLN A 176 -7.80 14.42 -12.20
N ALA A 177 -7.51 15.72 -12.16
CA ALA A 177 -6.36 16.31 -12.83
C ALA A 177 -5.03 15.74 -12.33
N TYR A 178 -4.96 15.27 -11.07
CA TYR A 178 -3.73 14.80 -10.44
C TYR A 178 -3.58 13.27 -10.44
N ARG A 179 -4.63 12.51 -10.81
CA ARG A 179 -4.61 11.03 -10.74
C ARG A 179 -3.44 10.39 -11.47
N ARG A 180 -3.09 10.90 -12.67
CA ARG A 180 -1.96 10.37 -13.45
C ARG A 180 -0.60 10.72 -12.85
N GLN A 181 -0.54 11.75 -12.01
CA GLN A 181 0.68 12.13 -11.30
C GLN A 181 0.89 11.27 -10.05
N VAL A 182 -0.20 10.83 -9.42
CA VAL A 182 -0.15 9.95 -8.24
C VAL A 182 0.01 8.47 -8.64
N PHE A 183 -0.68 8.04 -9.71
CA PHE A 183 -0.68 6.66 -10.17
C PHE A 183 -0.23 6.57 -11.62
N ASN A 184 0.84 5.84 -11.90
CA ASN A 184 1.22 5.60 -13.27
C ASN A 184 0.68 4.26 -13.82
N LEU A 185 0.80 4.07 -15.15
CA LEU A 185 0.31 2.88 -15.84
C LEU A 185 1.04 1.58 -15.45
N GLN A 186 2.25 1.68 -14.85
CA GLN A 186 3.05 0.54 -14.44
C GLN A 186 2.77 0.11 -12.99
N GLY A 187 1.75 0.70 -12.34
CA GLY A 187 1.37 0.38 -10.96
C GLY A 187 2.22 1.10 -9.90
N TRP A 188 2.98 2.11 -10.27
CA TRP A 188 3.71 2.94 -9.32
C TRP A 188 2.75 3.93 -8.65
N THR A 189 2.94 4.11 -7.35
CA THR A 189 2.25 5.12 -6.56
C THR A 189 3.29 6.08 -6.01
N PHE A 190 3.20 7.34 -6.40
CA PHE A 190 4.20 8.34 -6.03
C PHE A 190 3.97 8.89 -4.62
N ALA A 191 5.03 9.50 -4.07
CA ALA A 191 4.93 10.24 -2.83
C ALA A 191 4.01 11.44 -2.99
N VAL A 192 3.16 11.70 -2.00
CA VAL A 192 2.17 12.78 -2.03
C VAL A 192 2.17 13.57 -0.74
N VAL A 193 1.66 14.79 -0.82
CA VAL A 193 1.34 15.61 0.35
C VAL A 193 -0.17 15.52 0.59
N LEU A 194 -0.56 15.09 1.78
CA LEU A 194 -1.96 15.11 2.21
C LEU A 194 -2.17 16.39 3.03
N VAL A 195 -3.06 17.25 2.58
CA VAL A 195 -3.42 18.51 3.25
C VAL A 195 -4.90 18.45 3.63
N ASN A 196 -5.19 18.46 4.90
CA ASN A 196 -6.57 18.42 5.41
C ASN A 196 -7.41 17.31 4.79
N GLY A 197 -6.83 16.12 4.62
CA GLY A 197 -7.50 14.97 4.03
C GLY A 197 -7.47 14.90 2.49
N SER A 198 -7.06 15.96 1.77
CA SER A 198 -6.97 15.96 0.31
C SER A 198 -5.53 15.74 -0.17
N ILE A 199 -5.37 14.90 -1.20
CA ILE A 199 -4.07 14.65 -1.83
C ILE A 199 -3.73 15.84 -2.73
N GLN A 200 -2.60 16.48 -2.42
CA GLN A 200 -2.01 17.55 -3.21
C GLN A 200 -0.77 17.03 -3.94
N VAL A 201 -0.61 17.46 -5.18
CA VAL A 201 0.53 17.07 -6.01
C VAL A 201 1.23 18.34 -6.49
N ASP A 202 2.53 18.44 -6.24
CA ASP A 202 3.32 19.51 -6.81
C ASP A 202 3.81 19.08 -8.20
N SER A 203 3.36 19.79 -9.24
CA SER A 203 3.75 19.55 -10.63
C SER A 203 5.25 19.70 -10.87
N GLN A 204 5.98 20.36 -10.00
CA GLN A 204 7.44 20.58 -10.14
C GLN A 204 8.26 19.39 -9.62
N CYS A 205 7.73 18.56 -8.72
CA CYS A 205 8.44 17.38 -8.22
C CYS A 205 8.62 16.29 -9.30
N TYR A 206 7.86 16.31 -10.39
CA TYR A 206 7.86 15.26 -11.41
C TYR A 206 8.61 15.60 -12.70
N SER A 207 8.93 16.89 -12.93
CA SER A 207 9.62 17.33 -14.16
C SER A 207 11.10 16.92 -14.23
N SER A 208 11.70 16.49 -13.12
CA SER A 208 13.09 16.04 -13.07
C SER A 208 13.31 14.57 -13.46
N THR A 209 12.22 13.77 -13.60
CA THR A 209 12.33 12.34 -13.88
C THR A 209 12.29 11.99 -15.37
N GLU A 210 11.88 12.89 -16.26
CA GLU A 210 11.81 12.61 -17.71
C GLU A 210 13.15 12.74 -18.47
N SER A 211 14.23 13.23 -17.84
CA SER A 211 15.50 13.48 -18.53
C SER A 211 16.71 12.67 -18.05
N GLN A 212 16.54 11.65 -17.19
CA GLN A 212 17.67 10.82 -16.75
C GLN A 212 17.43 9.31 -16.99
N GLU A 213 17.61 8.89 -18.23
CA GLU A 213 18.20 7.57 -18.51
C GLU A 213 19.67 7.63 -18.05
N LYS A 214 19.94 7.18 -16.84
CA LYS A 214 21.15 6.52 -16.32
C LYS A 214 21.22 6.64 -14.80
N HIS A 215 21.01 5.50 -14.13
CA HIS A 215 21.46 5.12 -12.80
C HIS A 215 22.12 6.21 -11.93
N THR A 216 21.33 7.07 -11.31
CA THR A 216 21.73 7.81 -10.12
C THR A 216 20.48 7.95 -9.24
N PRO A 217 20.54 7.73 -7.91
CA PRO A 217 19.39 7.91 -7.05
C PRO A 217 18.93 9.36 -7.18
N ALA A 218 17.68 9.55 -7.61
CA ALA A 218 17.09 10.86 -7.78
C ALA A 218 17.07 11.56 -6.40
N THR A 219 17.93 12.52 -6.21
CA THR A 219 17.81 13.50 -5.15
C THR A 219 16.58 14.31 -5.48
N MET A 220 15.46 14.09 -4.79
CA MET A 220 14.29 14.95 -4.89
C MET A 220 14.66 16.32 -4.37
N LEU A 221 15.03 17.23 -5.26
CA LEU A 221 15.11 18.64 -4.96
C LEU A 221 13.69 19.18 -4.86
N PHE A 222 13.16 19.23 -3.65
CA PHE A 222 12.00 20.08 -3.37
C PHE A 222 12.43 21.51 -3.67
N SER A 223 11.99 22.03 -4.81
CA SER A 223 12.03 23.46 -5.05
C SER A 223 11.24 24.13 -3.92
N PRO A 224 11.73 25.20 -3.30
CA PRO A 224 10.96 25.87 -2.25
C PRO A 224 9.62 26.28 -2.86
N VAL A 225 8.56 25.62 -2.39
CA VAL A 225 7.17 25.94 -2.76
C VAL A 225 7.03 27.44 -2.59
N ARG A 226 6.70 28.14 -3.66
CA ARG A 226 6.53 29.59 -3.60
C ARG A 226 5.54 29.88 -2.48
N GLN A 227 5.97 30.60 -1.47
CA GLN A 227 5.25 30.98 -0.25
C GLN A 227 3.87 31.65 -0.50
N ALA A 228 3.47 31.83 -1.76
CA ALA A 228 2.26 32.54 -2.15
C ALA A 228 0.96 31.76 -2.02
N HIS A 229 0.99 30.42 -1.83
CA HIS A 229 -0.24 29.60 -1.74
C HIS A 229 -0.39 28.75 -0.48
N PHE A 230 0.57 28.80 0.42
CA PHE A 230 0.41 28.24 1.76
C PHE A 230 0.08 29.38 2.73
N PRO A 231 -1.15 29.49 3.25
CA PRO A 231 -1.44 30.49 4.27
C PRO A 231 -0.57 30.15 5.47
N LYS A 232 0.20 31.12 5.96
CA LYS A 232 0.96 31.27 7.23
C LYS A 232 1.15 30.08 8.21
N ILE A 233 0.83 28.85 7.85
CA ILE A 233 0.86 27.65 8.71
C ILE A 233 2.31 27.14 8.95
N MET A 234 3.25 27.52 8.10
CA MET A 234 4.65 27.09 8.23
C MET A 234 5.49 27.91 9.25
N GLY A 235 4.86 28.70 10.10
CA GLY A 235 5.54 29.69 10.93
C GLY A 235 6.28 29.19 12.15
N SER A 236 6.13 27.96 12.65
CA SER A 236 6.79 27.61 13.92
C SER A 236 7.31 26.18 14.10
N THR A 237 7.00 25.22 13.24
CA THR A 237 7.31 23.80 13.54
C THR A 237 8.36 23.15 12.63
N TYR A 238 8.69 23.71 11.48
CA TYR A 238 9.72 23.15 10.59
C TYR A 238 10.94 24.04 10.46
N ARG A 239 11.84 23.93 11.41
CA ARG A 239 13.12 24.67 11.45
C ARG A 239 14.28 23.95 10.79
N SER A 240 14.10 22.96 9.94
CA SER A 240 15.20 22.51 9.07
C SER A 240 14.74 21.71 7.86
N LEU A 241 15.05 22.21 6.67
CA LEU A 241 15.08 21.47 5.41
C LEU A 241 15.92 20.18 5.50
N ALA A 242 16.88 20.10 6.40
CA ALA A 242 17.70 18.95 6.69
C ALA A 242 16.88 17.72 7.16
N SER A 243 15.73 17.90 7.79
CA SER A 243 14.86 16.79 8.22
C SER A 243 14.10 16.17 7.05
N LEU A 244 13.77 16.95 6.03
CA LEU A 244 13.15 16.46 4.78
C LEU A 244 14.15 15.71 3.91
N GLU A 245 15.37 16.18 3.81
CA GLU A 245 16.46 15.48 3.11
C GLU A 245 16.83 14.15 3.78
N LEU A 246 16.79 14.07 5.12
CA LEU A 246 17.03 12.83 5.86
C LEU A 246 15.93 11.79 5.60
N PHE A 247 14.68 12.21 5.48
CA PHE A 247 13.54 11.32 5.22
C PHE A 247 13.57 10.76 3.79
N CYS A 248 13.90 11.60 2.81
CA CYS A 248 14.07 11.16 1.42
C CYS A 248 15.29 10.24 1.23
N ASN A 249 16.40 10.51 1.92
CA ASN A 249 17.62 9.69 1.85
C ASN A 249 17.49 8.33 2.54
N LEU A 250 16.66 8.18 3.58
CA LEU A 250 16.40 6.89 4.22
C LEU A 250 15.64 5.92 3.30
N TYR A 251 14.77 6.40 2.42
CA TYR A 251 14.03 5.57 1.47
C TYR A 251 14.78 5.27 0.16
N ALA A 252 15.64 6.16 -0.29
CA ALA A 252 16.48 5.93 -1.47
C ALA A 252 17.56 4.84 -1.26
N THR A 253 17.80 4.43 0.00
CA THR A 253 18.80 3.39 0.33
C THR A 253 18.19 1.99 0.46
N VAL A 254 16.86 1.83 0.29
CA VAL A 254 16.13 0.57 0.53
C VAL A 254 15.56 -0.05 -0.76
N VAL A 255 15.75 0.57 -1.93
CA VAL A 255 15.34 0.01 -3.24
C VAL A 255 16.53 -0.51 -4.03
#